data_d3eef42a668b1db2b18ccba34c21db93
#
_entry.id   d3eef42a668b1db2b18ccba34c21db93
#
_cell.length_a   1.000
_cell.length_b   1.000
_cell.length_c   1.000
_cell.angle_alpha   90.00
_cell.angle_beta   90.00
_cell.angle_gamma   90.00
#
_symmetry.space_group_name_H-M   'P 1'
#
loop_
_entity.id
_entity.type
_entity.pdbx_description
1 polymer ?
#
loop_
_entity_poly.entity_id
_entity_poly.type
_entity_poly.pdbx_seq_one_letter_code
_entity_poly.pdbx_strand_id
1 'polypeptide(L)'
;MKNFKEYTKITEARDAYIWDTKPKTLKDAEDPEIQVSGFPRMLLSQYKAQFVRASEDFAKWAKGGDYEWIEKKMSSYHGLLEGIQEIEKQMSKPAWKKKITMLKRAGK
;
A
#
# COMPACT_ATOMS: atom_id res chain seq x y z
N MET A 1 -5.93 25.21 9.78
CA MET A 1 -5.84 24.19 8.73
C MET A 1 -4.54 23.42 8.84
N LYS A 2 -4.60 22.11 8.79
CA LYS A 2 -3.40 21.30 8.82
C LYS A 2 -2.62 21.44 7.52
N ASN A 3 -1.32 21.56 7.62
CA ASN A 3 -0.46 21.64 6.46
C ASN A 3 -0.10 20.23 5.95
N PHE A 4 0.55 20.16 4.81
CA PHE A 4 0.93 18.91 4.20
C PHE A 4 1.84 18.07 5.10
N LYS A 5 2.73 18.68 5.86
CA LYS A 5 3.64 17.97 6.78
C LYS A 5 2.88 17.25 7.89
N GLU A 6 1.80 17.84 8.39
CA GLU A 6 0.98 17.20 9.43
C GLU A 6 0.29 15.95 8.89
N TYR A 7 -0.25 16.00 7.68
CA TYR A 7 -0.84 14.84 7.05
C TYR A 7 0.18 13.74 6.84
N THR A 8 1.35 14.09 6.31
CA THR A 8 2.44 13.15 6.09
C THR A 8 2.86 12.48 7.39
N LYS A 9 3.00 13.27 8.46
CA LYS A 9 3.39 12.76 9.78
C LYS A 9 2.36 11.80 10.34
N ILE A 10 1.07 12.08 10.16
CA ILE A 10 -0.01 11.20 10.60
C ILE A 10 0.04 9.87 9.84
N THR A 11 0.25 9.91 8.54
CA THR A 11 0.32 8.70 7.73
C THR A 11 1.59 7.90 7.99
N GLU A 12 2.71 8.56 8.26
CA GLU A 12 3.96 7.88 8.63
C GLU A 12 3.83 7.04 9.89
N ALA A 13 2.89 7.39 10.78
CA ALA A 13 2.62 6.62 11.97
C ALA A 13 1.85 5.32 11.68
N ARG A 14 1.36 5.13 10.46
CA ARG A 14 0.63 3.93 10.07
C ARG A 14 1.61 2.84 9.67
N ASP A 15 1.45 1.67 10.29
CA ASP A 15 2.28 0.52 9.96
C ASP A 15 1.64 -0.29 8.84
N ALA A 16 2.47 -0.75 7.93
CA ALA A 16 2.07 -1.70 6.91
C ALA A 16 2.56 -3.08 7.32
N TYR A 17 1.67 -4.06 7.30
CA TYR A 17 2.00 -5.43 7.67
C TYR A 17 1.95 -6.32 6.45
N ILE A 18 2.98 -7.13 6.27
CA ILE A 18 2.88 -8.30 5.41
C ILE A 18 2.28 -9.36 6.30
N TRP A 19 1.07 -9.78 6.00
CA TRP A 19 0.30 -10.67 6.86
C TRP A 19 0.99 -12.01 7.07
N ASP A 20 1.60 -12.51 6.03
CA ASP A 20 2.42 -13.70 6.09
C ASP A 20 3.86 -13.32 5.78
N THR A 21 4.66 -13.11 6.83
CA THR A 21 6.04 -12.66 6.68
C THR A 21 6.94 -13.70 6.01
N LYS A 22 6.46 -14.95 5.92
CA LYS A 22 7.16 -16.02 5.24
C LYS A 22 6.28 -16.57 4.13
N PRO A 23 6.42 -16.06 2.90
CA PRO A 23 5.62 -16.56 1.79
C PRO A 23 5.85 -18.04 1.58
N LYS A 24 4.77 -18.79 1.40
CA LYS A 24 4.80 -20.24 1.21
C LYS A 24 4.86 -20.61 -0.27
N THR A 25 4.37 -19.74 -1.13
CA THR A 25 4.34 -19.96 -2.57
C THR A 25 4.94 -18.78 -3.29
N LEU A 26 5.31 -18.99 -4.54
CA LEU A 26 5.82 -17.92 -5.38
C LEU A 26 4.78 -16.80 -5.54
N LYS A 27 3.52 -17.16 -5.68
CA LYS A 27 2.43 -16.18 -5.78
C LYS A 27 2.36 -15.31 -4.53
N ASP A 28 2.49 -15.91 -3.34
CA ASP A 28 2.50 -15.15 -2.08
C ASP A 28 3.66 -14.17 -2.02
N ALA A 29 4.81 -14.56 -2.57
CA ALA A 29 6.00 -13.71 -2.57
C ALA A 29 5.90 -12.56 -3.58
N GLU A 30 5.17 -12.76 -4.68
CA GLU A 30 5.01 -11.75 -5.71
C GLU A 30 3.86 -10.78 -5.42
N ASP A 31 2.84 -11.27 -4.72
CA ASP A 31 1.65 -10.47 -4.40
C ASP A 31 1.18 -10.81 -2.97
N PRO A 32 1.91 -10.34 -1.95
CA PRO A 32 1.59 -10.68 -0.57
C PRO A 32 0.29 -10.06 -0.10
N GLU A 33 -0.38 -10.74 0.81
CA GLU A 33 -1.46 -10.15 1.58
C GLU A 33 -0.89 -9.16 2.58
N ILE A 34 -1.46 -7.98 2.64
CA ILE A 34 -1.00 -6.94 3.54
C ILE A 34 -2.17 -6.33 4.28
N GLN A 35 -1.85 -5.72 5.40
CA GLN A 35 -2.79 -4.89 6.13
C GLN A 35 -2.12 -3.57 6.45
N VAL A 36 -2.80 -2.48 6.11
CA VAL A 36 -2.39 -1.12 6.46
C VAL A 36 -3.41 -0.61 7.47
N SER A 37 -2.95 0.12 8.47
CA SER A 37 -3.85 0.68 9.49
C SER A 37 -5.03 1.41 8.86
N GLY A 38 -6.23 1.03 9.27
CA GLY A 38 -7.47 1.62 8.74
C GLY A 38 -8.00 0.97 7.47
N PHE A 39 -7.33 -0.07 6.97
CA PHE A 39 -7.75 -0.79 5.76
C PHE A 39 -7.93 -2.28 6.03
N PRO A 40 -8.77 -2.96 5.25
CA PRO A 40 -8.91 -4.39 5.38
C PRO A 40 -7.66 -5.12 4.86
N ARG A 41 -7.51 -6.36 5.26
CA ARG A 41 -6.48 -7.24 4.75
C ARG A 41 -6.78 -7.58 3.28
N MET A 42 -5.84 -7.27 2.40
CA MET A 42 -5.98 -7.50 0.96
C MET A 42 -4.63 -7.78 0.32
N LEU A 43 -4.66 -8.28 -0.89
CA LEU A 43 -3.46 -8.46 -1.69
C LEU A 43 -2.86 -7.11 -2.09
N LEU A 44 -1.55 -7.07 -2.29
CA LEU A 44 -0.87 -5.86 -2.72
C LEU A 44 -1.44 -5.31 -4.04
N SER A 45 -1.75 -6.21 -4.98
CA SER A 45 -2.37 -5.81 -6.25
C SER A 45 -3.71 -5.13 -6.06
N GLN A 46 -4.49 -5.58 -5.08
CA GLN A 46 -5.78 -4.96 -4.75
C GLN A 46 -5.60 -3.57 -4.15
N TYR A 47 -4.59 -3.39 -3.28
CA TYR A 47 -4.26 -2.08 -2.74
C TYR A 47 -3.85 -1.11 -3.85
N LYS A 48 -3.05 -1.57 -4.81
CA LYS A 48 -2.62 -0.76 -5.95
C LYS A 48 -3.82 -0.35 -6.81
N ALA A 49 -4.76 -1.26 -7.04
CA ALA A 49 -5.98 -0.97 -7.78
C ALA A 49 -6.82 0.09 -7.06
N GLN A 50 -6.94 -0.01 -5.74
CA GLN A 50 -7.65 0.99 -4.95
C GLN A 50 -6.95 2.34 -4.99
N PHE A 51 -5.63 2.35 -4.96
CA PHE A 51 -4.87 3.59 -5.07
C PHE A 51 -5.11 4.29 -6.41
N VAL A 52 -5.10 3.55 -7.50
CA VAL A 52 -5.39 4.09 -8.84
C VAL A 52 -6.81 4.68 -8.87
N ARG A 53 -7.78 3.94 -8.35
CA ARG A 53 -9.17 4.42 -8.29
C ARG A 53 -9.30 5.70 -7.47
N ALA A 54 -8.64 5.76 -6.31
CA ALA A 54 -8.64 6.95 -5.48
C ALA A 54 -7.99 8.14 -6.20
N SER A 55 -6.93 7.90 -6.96
CA SER A 55 -6.29 8.94 -7.77
C SER A 55 -7.22 9.50 -8.83
N GLU A 56 -7.99 8.64 -9.47
CA GLU A 56 -9.00 9.05 -10.44
C GLU A 56 -10.12 9.86 -9.79
N ASP A 57 -10.56 9.45 -8.61
CA ASP A 57 -11.57 10.17 -7.85
C ASP A 57 -11.08 11.56 -7.45
N PHE A 58 -9.83 11.67 -7.00
CA PHE A 58 -9.24 12.96 -6.66
C PHE A 58 -9.17 13.89 -7.86
N ALA A 59 -8.79 13.37 -9.02
CA ALA A 59 -8.75 14.15 -10.26
C ALA A 59 -10.15 14.64 -10.61
N LYS A 60 -11.14 13.79 -10.48
CA LYS A 60 -12.54 14.13 -10.73
C LYS A 60 -13.04 15.23 -9.79
N TRP A 61 -12.76 15.06 -8.48
CA TRP A 61 -13.18 16.04 -7.47
C TRP A 61 -12.47 17.39 -7.66
N ALA A 62 -11.19 17.37 -8.01
CA ALA A 62 -10.45 18.61 -8.29
C ALA A 62 -11.06 19.36 -9.47
N LYS A 63 -11.44 18.63 -10.52
CA LYS A 63 -12.08 19.20 -11.69
C LYS A 63 -13.45 19.83 -11.36
N GLY A 64 -14.20 19.16 -10.48
CA GLY A 64 -15.52 19.63 -10.05
C GLY A 64 -15.48 20.66 -8.94
N GLY A 65 -14.30 20.98 -8.39
CA GLY A 65 -14.18 21.93 -7.28
C GLY A 65 -14.58 21.36 -5.92
N ASP A 66 -14.65 20.03 -5.79
CA ASP A 66 -15.03 19.35 -4.56
C ASP A 66 -13.85 19.19 -3.60
N TYR A 67 -13.24 20.33 -3.23
CA TYR A 67 -12.03 20.34 -2.41
C TYR A 67 -12.25 19.80 -1.00
N GLU A 68 -13.45 19.88 -0.47
CA GLU A 68 -13.80 19.32 0.82
C GLU A 68 -13.64 17.80 0.83
N TRP A 69 -14.07 17.13 -0.23
CA TRP A 69 -13.93 15.68 -0.35
C TRP A 69 -12.49 15.26 -0.45
N ILE A 70 -11.70 16.03 -1.20
CA ILE A 70 -10.26 15.79 -1.31
C ILE A 70 -9.61 15.88 0.07
N GLU A 71 -9.93 16.93 0.82
CA GLU A 71 -9.37 17.11 2.17
C GLU A 71 -9.78 15.97 3.11
N LYS A 72 -11.04 15.57 3.08
CA LYS A 72 -11.54 14.46 3.91
C LYS A 72 -10.88 13.12 3.60
N LYS A 73 -10.55 12.87 2.34
CA LYS A 73 -10.01 11.58 1.90
C LYS A 73 -8.49 11.55 1.81
N MET A 74 -7.83 12.69 2.01
CA MET A 74 -6.40 12.79 1.84
C MET A 74 -5.62 11.86 2.77
N SER A 75 -6.01 11.76 4.03
CA SER A 75 -5.34 10.89 5.00
C SER A 75 -5.41 9.43 4.57
N SER A 76 -6.57 8.96 4.10
CA SER A 76 -6.74 7.60 3.60
C SER A 76 -5.89 7.36 2.35
N TYR A 77 -5.87 8.32 1.45
CA TYR A 77 -5.06 8.26 0.23
C TYR A 77 -3.57 8.12 0.56
N HIS A 78 -3.07 8.95 1.47
CA HIS A 78 -1.69 8.87 1.93
C HIS A 78 -1.40 7.55 2.63
N GLY A 79 -2.34 7.04 3.41
CA GLY A 79 -2.20 5.75 4.06
C GLY A 79 -2.02 4.61 3.08
N LEU A 80 -2.81 4.59 2.01
CA LEU A 80 -2.67 3.61 0.92
C LEU A 80 -1.30 3.72 0.27
N LEU A 81 -0.91 4.92 -0.09
CA LEU A 81 0.37 5.17 -0.77
C LEU A 81 1.55 4.70 0.08
N GLU A 82 1.60 5.10 1.33
CA GLU A 82 2.69 4.73 2.23
C GLU A 82 2.73 3.24 2.49
N GLY A 83 1.58 2.61 2.65
CA GLY A 83 1.50 1.16 2.82
C GLY A 83 2.07 0.42 1.62
N ILE A 84 1.67 0.82 0.42
CA ILE A 84 2.17 0.23 -0.83
C ILE A 84 3.68 0.42 -0.94
N GLN A 85 4.16 1.64 -0.71
CA GLN A 85 5.59 1.95 -0.80
C GLN A 85 6.41 1.16 0.22
N GLU A 86 5.93 1.03 1.44
CA GLU A 86 6.63 0.27 2.47
C GLU A 86 6.72 -1.21 2.11
N ILE A 87 5.64 -1.80 1.62
CA ILE A 87 5.64 -3.19 1.20
C ILE A 87 6.58 -3.42 0.01
N GLU A 88 6.53 -2.54 -0.99
CA GLU A 88 7.42 -2.63 -2.15
C GLU A 88 8.89 -2.49 -1.73
N LYS A 89 9.16 -1.62 -0.77
CA LYS A 89 10.50 -1.47 -0.21
C LYS A 89 10.98 -2.77 0.44
N GLN A 90 10.12 -3.42 1.23
CA GLN A 90 10.46 -4.70 1.84
C GLN A 90 10.68 -5.79 0.79
N MET A 91 9.85 -5.83 -0.24
CA MET A 91 9.98 -6.80 -1.33
C MET A 91 11.25 -6.60 -2.16
N SER A 92 11.82 -5.40 -2.15
CA SER A 92 13.07 -5.11 -2.86
C SER A 92 14.32 -5.52 -2.09
N LYS A 93 14.19 -5.90 -0.82
CA LYS A 93 15.33 -6.30 0.00
C LYS A 93 15.91 -7.64 -0.46
N PRO A 94 17.24 -7.84 -0.32
CA PRO A 94 17.89 -9.10 -0.72
C PRO A 94 17.27 -10.36 -0.08
N ALA A 95 16.84 -10.26 1.17
CA ALA A 95 16.21 -11.38 1.88
C ALA A 95 14.93 -11.84 1.18
N TRP A 96 14.11 -10.91 0.69
CA TRP A 96 12.89 -11.24 -0.03
C TRP A 96 13.20 -11.87 -1.38
N LYS A 97 14.15 -11.30 -2.11
CA LYS A 97 14.59 -11.84 -3.42
C LYS A 97 15.15 -13.25 -3.28
N LYS A 98 15.92 -13.49 -2.22
CA LYS A 98 16.45 -14.82 -1.91
C LYS A 98 15.31 -15.82 -1.67
N LYS A 99 14.27 -15.40 -0.97
CA LYS A 99 13.09 -16.22 -0.72
C LYS A 99 12.39 -16.62 -2.02
N ILE A 100 12.23 -15.66 -2.93
CA ILE A 100 11.64 -15.92 -4.26
C ILE A 100 12.48 -16.97 -5.00
N THR A 101 13.78 -16.83 -5.00
CA THR A 101 14.68 -17.79 -5.64
C THR A 101 14.51 -19.19 -5.06
N MET A 102 14.42 -19.30 -3.74
CA MET A 102 14.21 -20.57 -3.07
C MET A 102 12.87 -21.21 -3.45
N LEU A 103 11.82 -20.42 -3.52
CA LEU A 103 10.49 -20.91 -3.92
C LEU A 103 10.48 -21.37 -5.36
N LYS A 104 11.15 -20.68 -6.26
CA LYS A 104 11.29 -21.09 -7.67
C LYS A 104 11.98 -22.44 -7.77
N ARG A 105 13.07 -22.64 -7.02
CA ARG A 105 13.80 -23.92 -7.00
C ARG A 105 12.97 -25.07 -6.46
N ALA A 106 12.12 -24.78 -5.49
CA ALA A 106 11.25 -25.79 -4.88
C ALA A 106 10.01 -26.08 -5.71
N GLY A 107 9.78 -25.34 -6.79
CA GLY A 107 8.58 -25.47 -7.62
C GLY A 107 7.30 -24.98 -6.94
N LYS A 108 7.43 -24.10 -6.01
CA LYS A 108 6.31 -23.56 -5.25
C LYS A 108 6.02 -22.11 -5.64
#